data_5416a3539dbaea410287342d30cbc544
#
_entry.id   5416a3539dbaea410287342d30cbc544
#
_cell.length_a   1.000
_cell.length_b   1.000
_cell.length_c   1.000
_cell.angle_alpha   90.00
_cell.angle_beta   90.00
_cell.angle_gamma   90.00
#
_symmetry.space_group_name_H-M   'P 1'
#
loop_
_entity.id
_entity.type
_entity.pdbx_description
1 polymer ?
#
loop_
_entity_poly.entity_id
_entity_poly.type
_entity_poly.pdbx_seq_one_letter_code
_entity_poly.pdbx_strand_id
1 'polypeptide(L)'
;MIRRVVVAALIGSILGLSAQAEVIYVNSENGLNLRLKPTENSASIQVLEFGQKLAVIDDDPDLGGWYRIEGGGYVDGKYVQKTDPFSEMEFLGEWRITAYAETGYPCANGNYPTVGYTIACNSLDFGTEVYIEGIGFRTVEDRGPAYLGDAWCDLYLGEFNACVAWGDQTKKVWRVKE
;
A
#
# COMPACT_ATOMS: atom_id res chain seq x y z
N MET A 1 9.22 34.82 -70.01
CA MET A 1 8.09 34.49 -69.09
C MET A 1 8.46 33.27 -68.25
N ILE A 2 8.98 33.47 -67.04
CA ILE A 2 9.48 32.41 -66.19
C ILE A 2 8.37 32.12 -65.20
N ARG A 3 7.77 30.90 -65.26
CA ARG A 3 6.78 30.44 -64.28
C ARG A 3 7.51 29.96 -63.02
N ARG A 4 7.28 30.66 -61.92
CA ARG A 4 7.71 30.21 -60.61
C ARG A 4 6.74 29.11 -60.10
N VAL A 5 7.27 27.91 -59.88
CA VAL A 5 6.57 26.84 -59.21
C VAL A 5 6.76 27.06 -57.69
N VAL A 6 5.67 27.33 -57.00
CA VAL A 6 5.67 27.39 -55.53
C VAL A 6 5.42 25.97 -55.04
N VAL A 7 6.44 25.36 -54.43
CA VAL A 7 6.30 24.08 -53.70
C VAL A 7 5.85 24.43 -52.28
N ALA A 8 4.59 24.18 -51.99
CA ALA A 8 4.08 24.26 -50.63
C ALA A 8 4.55 23.01 -49.86
N ALA A 9 5.48 23.19 -48.92
CA ALA A 9 5.86 22.15 -47.97
C ALA A 9 4.74 22.00 -46.92
N LEU A 10 4.02 20.88 -46.97
CA LEU A 10 3.14 20.44 -45.88
C LEU A 10 4.02 20.01 -44.69
N ILE A 11 4.14 20.87 -43.71
CA ILE A 11 4.68 20.50 -42.38
C ILE A 11 3.55 19.76 -41.64
N GLY A 12 3.52 18.43 -41.79
CA GLY A 12 2.71 17.57 -40.96
C GLY A 12 3.28 17.58 -39.55
N SER A 13 2.64 18.31 -38.64
CA SER A 13 2.88 18.20 -37.21
C SER A 13 2.41 16.81 -36.78
N ILE A 14 3.36 15.90 -36.62
CA ILE A 14 3.15 14.65 -35.90
C ILE A 14 2.99 15.06 -34.42
N LEU A 15 1.75 15.24 -33.99
CA LEU A 15 1.43 15.21 -32.60
C LEU A 15 1.76 13.78 -32.12
N GLY A 16 2.97 13.61 -31.57
CA GLY A 16 3.34 12.41 -30.87
C GLY A 16 2.40 12.31 -29.64
N LEU A 17 1.38 11.44 -29.73
CA LEU A 17 0.76 10.94 -28.51
C LEU A 17 1.89 10.21 -27.75
N SER A 18 2.43 10.83 -26.72
CA SER A 18 3.17 10.11 -25.73
C SER A 18 2.17 9.15 -25.10
N ALA A 19 2.29 7.86 -25.37
CA ALA A 19 1.56 6.84 -24.64
C ALA A 19 1.88 7.08 -23.17
N GLN A 20 0.86 7.48 -22.41
CA GLN A 20 1.00 7.66 -20.96
C GLN A 20 1.29 6.27 -20.41
N ALA A 21 2.42 6.12 -19.71
CA ALA A 21 2.78 4.83 -19.11
C ALA A 21 1.60 4.31 -18.28
N GLU A 22 1.23 3.06 -18.49
CA GLU A 22 0.20 2.42 -17.66
C GLU A 22 0.65 2.44 -16.21
N VAL A 23 -0.28 2.75 -15.32
CA VAL A 23 -0.04 2.81 -13.88
C VAL A 23 -0.78 1.67 -13.22
N ILE A 24 -0.09 0.95 -12.34
CA ILE A 24 -0.64 -0.08 -11.48
C ILE A 24 -0.25 0.20 -10.02
N TYR A 25 -0.95 -0.42 -9.09
CA TYR A 25 -0.75 -0.28 -7.66
C TYR A 25 -0.58 -1.66 -7.03
N VAL A 26 0.31 -1.76 -6.06
CA VAL A 26 0.50 -2.99 -5.29
C VAL A 26 -0.77 -3.27 -4.47
N ASN A 27 -1.32 -4.48 -4.63
CA ASN A 27 -2.50 -4.97 -3.92
C ASN A 27 -2.18 -6.24 -3.13
N SER A 28 -1.10 -6.19 -2.38
CA SER A 28 -0.63 -7.28 -1.51
C SER A 28 -0.36 -6.71 -0.12
N GLU A 29 -1.13 -7.13 0.87
CA GLU A 29 -1.06 -6.65 2.26
C GLU A 29 0.31 -6.87 2.90
N ASN A 30 0.97 -7.97 2.54
CA ASN A 30 2.29 -8.33 3.04
C ASN A 30 3.45 -7.80 2.18
N GLY A 31 3.14 -6.87 1.25
CA GLY A 31 4.08 -6.37 0.27
C GLY A 31 4.25 -7.29 -0.93
N LEU A 32 4.92 -6.77 -1.95
CA LEU A 32 5.16 -7.45 -3.23
C LEU A 32 6.63 -7.45 -3.58
N ASN A 33 7.18 -8.62 -3.89
CA ASN A 33 8.56 -8.69 -4.35
C ASN A 33 8.72 -8.10 -5.75
N LEU A 34 9.59 -7.10 -5.90
CA LEU A 34 10.14 -6.68 -7.18
C LEU A 34 11.31 -7.61 -7.53
N ARG A 35 11.25 -8.29 -8.67
CA ARG A 35 12.16 -9.36 -9.02
C ARG A 35 13.03 -9.04 -10.24
N LEU A 36 14.21 -9.65 -10.32
CA LEU A 36 15.13 -9.47 -11.46
C LEU A 36 14.60 -10.08 -12.77
N LYS A 37 13.76 -11.12 -12.71
CA LYS A 37 13.17 -11.82 -13.85
C LYS A 37 11.69 -12.10 -13.59
N PRO A 38 10.84 -12.24 -14.63
CA PRO A 38 9.41 -12.51 -14.50
C PRO A 38 9.14 -13.97 -14.06
N THR A 39 9.55 -14.34 -12.87
CA THR A 39 9.34 -15.66 -12.29
C THR A 39 9.46 -15.61 -10.76
N GLU A 40 8.65 -16.41 -10.07
CA GLU A 40 8.64 -16.52 -8.61
C GLU A 40 9.98 -17.00 -8.02
N ASN A 41 10.75 -17.74 -8.79
CA ASN A 41 12.06 -18.25 -8.35
C ASN A 41 13.21 -17.25 -8.56
N SER A 42 12.93 -16.07 -9.14
CA SER A 42 13.95 -15.03 -9.32
C SER A 42 14.28 -14.35 -8.00
N ALA A 43 15.53 -13.87 -7.89
CA ALA A 43 15.93 -13.04 -6.76
C ALA A 43 15.04 -11.79 -6.64
N SER A 44 14.66 -11.46 -5.41
CA SER A 44 13.98 -10.20 -5.09
C SER A 44 15.00 -9.06 -5.03
N ILE A 45 14.68 -7.93 -5.65
CA ILE A 45 15.45 -6.69 -5.60
C ILE A 45 15.09 -5.93 -4.33
N GLN A 46 13.76 -5.83 -4.07
CA GLN A 46 13.18 -5.19 -2.90
C GLN A 46 11.75 -5.68 -2.68
N VAL A 47 11.16 -5.36 -1.53
CA VAL A 47 9.75 -5.54 -1.26
C VAL A 47 9.06 -4.18 -1.44
N LEU A 48 8.02 -4.16 -2.27
CA LEU A 48 7.15 -3.00 -2.51
C LEU A 48 6.02 -3.01 -1.50
N GLU A 49 5.62 -1.84 -1.02
CA GLU A 49 4.56 -1.71 -0.01
C GLU A 49 3.16 -1.76 -0.65
N PHE A 50 2.15 -2.14 0.12
CA PHE A 50 0.74 -2.03 -0.29
C PHE A 50 0.41 -0.60 -0.73
N GLY A 51 -0.33 -0.47 -1.83
CA GLY A 51 -0.71 0.81 -2.41
C GLY A 51 0.41 1.54 -3.16
N GLN A 52 1.64 1.00 -3.20
CA GLN A 52 2.72 1.62 -3.94
C GLN A 52 2.39 1.71 -5.43
N LYS A 53 2.48 2.93 -5.96
CA LYS A 53 2.24 3.23 -7.37
C LYS A 53 3.44 2.84 -8.23
N LEU A 54 3.19 2.13 -9.33
CA LEU A 54 4.21 1.64 -10.25
C LEU A 54 3.87 2.07 -11.68
N ALA A 55 4.87 2.53 -12.43
CA ALA A 55 4.74 2.78 -13.87
C ALA A 55 5.18 1.52 -14.63
N VAL A 56 4.31 1.03 -15.51
CA VAL A 56 4.57 -0.11 -16.39
C VAL A 56 5.20 0.38 -17.66
N ILE A 57 6.32 -0.22 -18.05
CA ILE A 57 6.99 0.08 -19.34
C ILE A 57 6.78 -1.00 -20.39
N ASP A 58 6.29 -2.15 -19.99
CA ASP A 58 6.02 -3.28 -20.88
C ASP A 58 4.98 -4.20 -20.23
N ASP A 59 3.86 -4.38 -20.89
CA ASP A 59 2.75 -5.28 -20.54
C ASP A 59 2.69 -6.49 -21.49
N ASP A 60 3.84 -6.86 -22.09
CA ASP A 60 3.96 -7.95 -23.04
C ASP A 60 3.27 -9.21 -22.50
N PRO A 61 2.24 -9.74 -23.18
CA PRO A 61 1.54 -10.96 -22.76
C PRO A 61 2.46 -12.19 -22.69
N ASP A 62 3.60 -12.17 -23.36
CA ASP A 62 4.61 -13.23 -23.32
C ASP A 62 5.36 -13.27 -21.96
N LEU A 63 5.20 -12.25 -21.11
CA LEU A 63 5.73 -12.25 -19.75
C LEU A 63 4.92 -13.14 -18.77
N GLY A 64 3.91 -13.87 -19.24
CA GLY A 64 3.16 -14.83 -18.42
C GLY A 64 2.39 -14.19 -17.27
N GLY A 65 1.91 -12.95 -17.44
CA GLY A 65 1.16 -12.21 -16.43
C GLY A 65 2.04 -11.38 -15.49
N TRP A 66 3.32 -11.18 -15.82
CA TRP A 66 4.22 -10.27 -15.12
C TRP A 66 4.24 -8.90 -15.80
N TYR A 67 4.45 -7.85 -15.00
CA TYR A 67 4.66 -6.49 -15.49
C TYR A 67 6.12 -6.09 -15.32
N ARG A 68 6.67 -5.46 -16.36
CA ARG A 68 7.98 -4.81 -16.30
C ARG A 68 7.82 -3.38 -15.83
N ILE A 69 8.57 -3.00 -14.80
CA ILE A 69 8.40 -1.72 -14.10
C ILE A 69 9.50 -0.74 -14.49
N GLU A 70 9.13 0.53 -14.61
CA GLU A 70 10.09 1.63 -14.78
C GLU A 70 11.08 1.64 -13.62
N GLY A 71 12.37 1.86 -13.94
CA GLY A 71 13.46 1.73 -12.96
C GLY A 71 14.04 0.32 -12.87
N GLY A 72 13.40 -0.67 -13.48
CA GLY A 72 13.88 -2.04 -13.60
C GLY A 72 13.18 -3.03 -12.67
N GLY A 73 13.17 -4.30 -13.08
CA GLY A 73 12.54 -5.40 -12.37
C GLY A 73 11.13 -5.73 -12.86
N TYR A 74 10.58 -6.77 -12.26
CA TYR A 74 9.29 -7.36 -12.63
C TYR A 74 8.43 -7.61 -11.39
N VAL A 75 7.12 -7.41 -11.53
CA VAL A 75 6.13 -7.75 -10.51
C VAL A 75 5.10 -8.73 -11.09
N ASP A 76 4.61 -9.65 -10.26
CA ASP A 76 3.54 -10.57 -10.63
C ASP A 76 2.19 -9.83 -10.66
N GLY A 77 1.50 -9.89 -11.79
CA GLY A 77 0.23 -9.22 -12.01
C GLY A 77 -0.91 -9.68 -11.09
N LYS A 78 -0.78 -10.84 -10.44
CA LYS A 78 -1.76 -11.31 -9.45
C LYS A 78 -1.85 -10.42 -8.21
N TYR A 79 -0.80 -9.63 -7.93
CA TYR A 79 -0.66 -8.84 -6.71
C TYR A 79 -0.69 -7.34 -6.97
N VAL A 80 -1.19 -6.92 -8.14
CA VAL A 80 -1.35 -5.52 -8.51
C VAL A 80 -2.75 -5.25 -9.06
N GLN A 81 -3.17 -4.00 -9.03
CA GLN A 81 -4.44 -3.54 -9.59
C GLN A 81 -4.27 -2.17 -10.26
N LYS A 82 -5.23 -1.79 -11.14
CA LYS A 82 -5.19 -0.51 -11.87
C LYS A 82 -5.76 0.66 -11.06
N THR A 83 -6.57 0.39 -10.06
CA THR A 83 -7.17 1.39 -9.18
C THR A 83 -6.32 1.58 -7.94
N ASP A 84 -6.12 2.82 -7.49
CA ASP A 84 -5.46 3.11 -6.23
C ASP A 84 -6.28 2.51 -5.06
N PRO A 85 -5.73 1.56 -4.28
CA PRO A 85 -6.47 0.93 -3.19
C PRO A 85 -6.89 1.93 -2.10
N PHE A 86 -6.16 3.03 -1.92
CA PHE A 86 -6.52 4.07 -0.97
C PHE A 86 -7.71 4.93 -1.42
N SER A 87 -8.08 4.90 -2.70
CA SER A 87 -9.26 5.65 -3.20
C SER A 87 -10.58 5.18 -2.58
N GLU A 88 -10.66 3.94 -2.15
CA GLU A 88 -11.83 3.34 -1.49
C GLU A 88 -11.76 3.39 0.04
N MET A 89 -10.69 3.94 0.60
CA MET A 89 -10.50 4.12 2.04
C MET A 89 -10.73 5.57 2.45
N GLU A 90 -10.98 5.79 3.73
CA GLU A 90 -11.03 7.10 4.35
C GLU A 90 -9.70 7.41 5.04
N PHE A 91 -9.01 8.45 4.62
CA PHE A 91 -7.79 8.89 5.29
C PHE A 91 -8.13 9.58 6.62
N LEU A 92 -7.70 8.99 7.72
CA LEU A 92 -7.94 9.49 9.07
C LEU A 92 -6.88 10.49 9.55
N GLY A 93 -5.72 10.54 8.89
CA GLY A 93 -4.61 11.42 9.26
C GLY A 93 -3.37 10.67 9.74
N GLU A 94 -2.49 11.42 10.39
CA GLU A 94 -1.30 10.87 11.05
C GLU A 94 -1.62 10.62 12.52
N TRP A 95 -1.48 9.38 12.95
CA TRP A 95 -1.83 8.90 14.27
C TRP A 95 -0.59 8.42 15.02
N ARG A 96 -0.64 8.57 16.33
CA ARG A 96 0.35 8.00 17.24
C ARG A 96 0.08 6.52 17.40
N ILE A 97 1.09 5.68 17.13
CA ILE A 97 1.00 4.23 17.19
C ILE A 97 1.99 3.71 18.23
N THR A 98 1.47 3.19 19.32
CA THR A 98 2.22 2.50 20.37
C THR A 98 2.01 0.99 20.29
N ALA A 99 2.52 0.22 21.25
CA ALA A 99 2.30 -1.22 21.29
C ALA A 99 2.14 -1.74 22.71
N TYR A 100 1.31 -2.79 22.86
CA TYR A 100 1.09 -3.46 24.13
C TYR A 100 1.36 -4.97 24.03
N ALA A 101 1.75 -5.53 25.16
CA ALA A 101 2.04 -6.95 25.33
C ALA A 101 0.83 -7.69 25.88
N GLU A 102 0.95 -9.02 25.94
CA GLU A 102 -0.05 -9.87 26.56
C GLU A 102 -0.31 -9.50 28.00
N THR A 103 -1.59 -9.40 28.36
CA THR A 103 -2.06 -9.10 29.71
C THR A 103 -2.66 -10.31 30.41
N GLY A 104 -2.89 -11.40 29.70
CA GLY A 104 -3.63 -12.58 30.15
C GLY A 104 -5.16 -12.40 30.18
N TYR A 105 -5.66 -11.24 29.76
CA TYR A 105 -7.08 -10.89 29.73
C TYR A 105 -7.59 -10.71 28.30
N PRO A 106 -8.89 -10.94 28.06
CA PRO A 106 -9.50 -10.61 26.76
C PRO A 106 -9.52 -9.10 26.53
N CYS A 107 -9.60 -8.71 25.25
CA CYS A 107 -9.86 -7.36 24.80
C CYS A 107 -11.22 -6.84 25.31
N ALA A 108 -11.44 -5.54 25.19
CA ALA A 108 -12.68 -4.90 25.60
C ALA A 108 -13.93 -5.39 24.82
N ASN A 109 -13.76 -5.97 23.63
CA ASN A 109 -14.84 -6.63 22.88
C ASN A 109 -15.11 -8.08 23.34
N GLY A 110 -14.30 -8.64 24.25
CA GLY A 110 -14.43 -9.98 24.79
C GLY A 110 -13.57 -11.06 24.09
N ASN A 111 -12.93 -10.75 22.97
CA ASN A 111 -12.02 -11.67 22.27
C ASN A 111 -10.63 -11.64 22.89
N TYR A 112 -9.86 -12.72 22.72
CA TYR A 112 -8.42 -12.67 23.04
C TYR A 112 -7.66 -12.01 21.87
N PRO A 113 -6.67 -11.15 22.18
CA PRO A 113 -5.95 -10.42 21.15
C PRO A 113 -5.07 -11.35 20.29
N THR A 114 -4.94 -11.01 19.00
CA THR A 114 -4.14 -11.76 18.03
C THR A 114 -3.07 -10.86 17.42
N VAL A 115 -1.80 -11.30 17.47
CA VAL A 115 -0.68 -10.58 16.85
C VAL A 115 -0.90 -10.46 15.35
N GLY A 116 -0.66 -9.26 14.81
CA GLY A 116 -0.85 -8.97 13.39
C GLY A 116 -2.31 -8.65 13.01
N TYR A 117 -3.23 -8.69 13.96
CA TYR A 117 -4.65 -8.43 13.73
C TYR A 117 -5.23 -7.37 14.69
N THR A 118 -5.05 -7.53 15.98
CA THR A 118 -5.69 -6.73 17.02
C THR A 118 -5.02 -5.39 17.27
N ILE A 119 -5.82 -4.34 17.36
CA ILE A 119 -5.42 -3.03 17.91
C ILE A 119 -6.40 -2.57 18.99
N ALA A 120 -5.89 -1.79 19.95
CA ALA A 120 -6.71 -0.95 20.82
C ALA A 120 -6.85 0.44 20.20
N CYS A 121 -8.07 0.97 20.16
CA CYS A 121 -8.39 2.30 19.67
C CYS A 121 -9.67 2.80 20.34
N ASN A 122 -9.68 4.07 20.82
CA ASN A 122 -10.83 4.62 21.54
C ASN A 122 -11.84 5.33 20.64
N SER A 123 -11.41 5.83 19.48
CA SER A 123 -12.20 6.68 18.58
C SER A 123 -12.93 5.94 17.46
N LEU A 124 -12.62 4.67 17.26
CA LEU A 124 -13.25 3.83 16.23
C LEU A 124 -14.06 2.69 16.87
N ASP A 125 -15.14 2.28 16.23
CA ASP A 125 -15.99 1.19 16.70
C ASP A 125 -15.26 -0.16 16.65
N PHE A 126 -15.67 -1.12 17.49
CA PHE A 126 -15.16 -2.49 17.40
C PHE A 126 -15.48 -3.11 16.04
N GLY A 127 -14.54 -3.84 15.50
CA GLY A 127 -14.63 -4.44 14.18
C GLY A 127 -14.20 -3.50 13.04
N THR A 128 -13.98 -2.20 13.31
CA THR A 128 -13.43 -1.30 12.29
C THR A 128 -12.07 -1.79 11.83
N GLU A 129 -11.92 -1.96 10.52
CA GLU A 129 -10.65 -2.29 9.89
C GLU A 129 -9.92 -1.02 9.45
N VAL A 130 -8.65 -0.91 9.80
CA VAL A 130 -7.77 0.18 9.41
C VAL A 130 -6.51 -0.35 8.73
N TYR A 131 -6.03 0.38 7.72
CA TYR A 131 -4.68 0.21 7.21
C TYR A 131 -3.75 1.22 7.89
N ILE A 132 -2.63 0.74 8.41
CA ILE A 132 -1.59 1.56 9.04
C ILE A 132 -0.33 1.46 8.20
N GLU A 133 0.22 2.60 7.77
CA GLU A 133 1.39 2.70 6.89
C GLU A 133 2.59 1.89 7.42
N GLY A 134 3.10 0.98 6.60
CA GLY A 134 4.24 0.12 6.95
C GLY A 134 3.94 -0.99 7.96
N ILE A 135 2.65 -1.17 8.35
CA ILE A 135 2.22 -2.18 9.32
C ILE A 135 1.20 -3.14 8.68
N GLY A 136 0.31 -2.61 7.82
CA GLY A 136 -0.76 -3.35 7.19
C GLY A 136 -2.11 -3.20 7.89
N PHE A 137 -3.06 -4.08 7.54
CA PHE A 137 -4.42 -4.05 8.07
C PHE A 137 -4.48 -4.54 9.51
N ARG A 138 -5.33 -3.86 10.30
CA ARG A 138 -5.60 -4.17 11.71
C ARG A 138 -7.06 -3.93 12.02
N THR A 139 -7.59 -4.68 12.98
CA THR A 139 -8.97 -4.59 13.42
C THR A 139 -9.05 -4.07 14.85
N VAL A 140 -9.97 -3.15 15.10
CA VAL A 140 -10.23 -2.60 16.44
C VAL A 140 -10.98 -3.64 17.27
N GLU A 141 -10.33 -4.18 18.29
CA GLU A 141 -10.92 -5.14 19.23
C GLU A 141 -10.80 -4.69 20.67
N ASP A 142 -9.91 -3.74 20.96
CA ASP A 142 -9.61 -3.34 22.32
C ASP A 142 -9.74 -1.82 22.53
N ARG A 143 -9.67 -1.42 23.81
CA ARG A 143 -9.68 -0.03 24.24
C ARG A 143 -8.43 0.26 25.07
N GLY A 144 -7.91 1.46 24.93
CA GLY A 144 -6.81 1.94 25.72
C GLY A 144 -7.23 2.97 26.76
N PRO A 145 -6.28 3.47 27.52
CA PRO A 145 -6.52 4.54 28.48
C PRO A 145 -7.15 5.78 27.82
N ALA A 146 -8.23 6.30 28.40
CA ALA A 146 -9.01 7.40 27.85
C ALA A 146 -8.21 8.70 27.63
N TYR A 147 -7.08 8.88 28.31
CA TYR A 147 -6.25 10.08 28.18
C TYR A 147 -5.37 10.12 26.90
N LEU A 148 -5.32 9.03 26.11
CA LEU A 148 -4.45 8.96 24.94
C LEU A 148 -5.02 9.69 23.71
N GLY A 149 -6.29 10.12 23.76
CA GLY A 149 -6.93 10.92 22.71
C GLY A 149 -7.44 10.09 21.53
N ASP A 150 -7.95 10.80 20.50
CA ASP A 150 -8.66 10.19 19.39
C ASP A 150 -7.76 9.71 18.23
N ALA A 151 -6.63 10.37 18.02
CA ALA A 151 -5.67 10.01 16.96
C ALA A 151 -4.56 9.09 17.49
N TRP A 152 -4.98 7.96 18.07
CA TRP A 152 -4.09 6.99 18.71
C TRP A 152 -4.59 5.57 18.53
N CYS A 153 -3.63 4.64 18.29
CA CYS A 153 -3.84 3.20 18.36
C CYS A 153 -2.70 2.51 19.10
N ASP A 154 -2.99 1.36 19.67
CA ASP A 154 -2.02 0.49 20.34
C ASP A 154 -2.01 -0.89 19.68
N LEU A 155 -0.86 -1.28 19.12
CA LEU A 155 -0.70 -2.55 18.42
C LEU A 155 -0.52 -3.68 19.42
N TYR A 156 -1.27 -4.76 19.29
CA TYR A 156 -0.96 -5.96 20.03
C TYR A 156 0.22 -6.70 19.39
N LEU A 157 1.35 -6.75 20.10
CA LEU A 157 2.56 -7.47 19.68
C LEU A 157 2.83 -8.74 20.49
N GLY A 158 2.05 -8.99 21.55
CA GLY A 158 2.18 -10.17 22.40
C GLY A 158 3.36 -10.10 23.38
N GLU A 159 4.56 -9.88 22.87
CA GLU A 159 5.80 -9.91 23.62
C GLU A 159 6.22 -8.52 24.13
N PHE A 160 6.56 -8.41 25.42
CA PHE A 160 7.00 -7.15 26.03
C PHE A 160 8.22 -6.53 25.32
N ASN A 161 9.23 -7.33 24.98
CA ASN A 161 10.42 -6.84 24.32
C ASN A 161 10.12 -6.32 22.90
N ALA A 162 9.15 -6.89 22.19
CA ALA A 162 8.70 -6.39 20.91
C ALA A 162 8.04 -5.01 21.05
N CYS A 163 7.25 -4.79 22.10
CA CYS A 163 6.65 -3.48 22.40
C CYS A 163 7.70 -2.43 22.74
N VAL A 164 8.72 -2.78 23.53
CA VAL A 164 9.84 -1.87 23.84
C VAL A 164 10.63 -1.51 22.59
N ALA A 165 10.89 -2.48 21.72
CA ALA A 165 11.58 -2.26 20.45
C ALA A 165 10.75 -1.41 19.47
N TRP A 166 9.43 -1.56 19.49
CA TRP A 166 8.50 -0.76 18.71
C TRP A 166 8.53 0.71 19.13
N GLY A 167 8.41 0.96 20.41
CA GLY A 167 8.39 2.30 21.01
C GLY A 167 7.10 3.07 20.66
N ASP A 168 7.26 4.30 20.19
CA ASP A 168 6.21 5.26 19.88
C ASP A 168 6.47 5.87 18.51
N GLN A 169 5.56 5.69 17.57
CA GLN A 169 5.74 6.11 16.18
C GLN A 169 4.51 6.88 15.69
N THR A 170 4.71 7.79 14.73
CA THR A 170 3.62 8.42 14.00
C THR A 170 3.50 7.76 12.62
N LYS A 171 2.28 7.36 12.25
CA LYS A 171 1.97 6.68 11.00
C LYS A 171 0.70 7.25 10.39
N LYS A 172 0.59 7.17 9.08
CA LYS A 172 -0.68 7.44 8.39
C LYS A 172 -1.62 6.28 8.57
N VAL A 173 -2.89 6.62 8.79
CA VAL A 173 -3.97 5.65 9.03
C VAL A 173 -5.12 5.90 8.07
N TRP A 174 -5.63 4.83 7.49
CA TRP A 174 -6.84 4.84 6.66
C TRP A 174 -7.84 3.84 7.22
N ARG A 175 -9.12 4.21 7.19
CA ARG A 175 -10.22 3.32 7.50
C ARG A 175 -10.78 2.70 6.21
N VAL A 176 -10.98 1.39 6.22
CA VAL A 176 -11.73 0.70 5.16
C VAL A 176 -13.18 1.16 5.23
N LYS A 177 -13.76 1.61 4.11
CA LYS A 177 -15.18 1.97 4.03
C LYS A 177 -16.01 0.69 3.97
N GLU A 178 -17.06 0.64 4.79
CA GLU A 178 -18.07 -0.41 4.74
C GLU A 178 -18.94 -0.34 3.48
#